data_ec6032cfdd7d7170adf1874a26ca36e1
#
_entry.id   ec6032cfdd7d7170adf1874a26ca36e1
#
_cell.length_a   1.000
_cell.length_b   1.000
_cell.length_c   1.000
_cell.angle_alpha   90.00
_cell.angle_beta   90.00
_cell.angle_gamma   90.00
#
_symmetry.space_group_name_H-M   'P 1'
#
loop_
_entity.id
_entity.type
_entity.pdbx_description
1 polymer ?
#
loop_
_entity_poly.entity_id
_entity_poly.type
_entity_poly.pdbx_seq_one_letter_code
_entity_poly.pdbx_strand_id
1 'polypeptide(L)'
;MYEGVVQDLIDELGRLPGVGPKSAQRIAFHLLAADPADVRRLTHALTEVKDKVRFCRVCGNVSEQDECRVCRDPRRDLSVICVVEESKDVVAVEKTREFRGRYHVLGGAISPIEGIGPDDLRVRELLVRLQDGSVTELILATDPNLEGEATATYLARLIGPMGLRITRLASGLPVGGDLEYADEVTLGRAFEGRRQVDV
;
A
#
# COMPACT_ATOMS: atom_id res chain seq x y z
N MET A 1 13.50 -28.38 22.35
CA MET A 1 12.09 -27.97 22.39
C MET A 1 11.86 -27.40 23.79
N TYR A 2 11.35 -26.19 23.91
CA TYR A 2 11.01 -25.57 25.19
C TYR A 2 9.61 -26.02 25.59
N GLU A 3 9.26 -25.86 26.86
CA GLU A 3 7.95 -26.29 27.38
C GLU A 3 7.14 -25.09 27.89
N GLY A 4 5.80 -25.22 27.86
CA GLY A 4 4.90 -24.23 28.41
C GLY A 4 4.95 -22.89 27.69
N VAL A 5 4.74 -21.81 28.46
CA VAL A 5 4.57 -20.45 27.96
C VAL A 5 5.73 -19.90 27.11
N VAL A 6 6.93 -20.46 27.26
CA VAL A 6 8.09 -20.07 26.42
C VAL A 6 7.92 -20.61 25.00
N GLN A 7 7.49 -21.87 24.87
CA GLN A 7 7.21 -22.44 23.55
C GLN A 7 6.04 -21.75 22.89
N ASP A 8 4.96 -21.47 23.64
CA ASP A 8 3.77 -20.75 23.13
C ASP A 8 4.16 -19.39 22.55
N LEU A 9 5.03 -18.64 23.23
CA LEU A 9 5.51 -17.34 22.74
C LEU A 9 6.33 -17.50 21.46
N ILE A 10 7.20 -18.52 21.38
CA ILE A 10 8.01 -18.78 20.18
C ILE A 10 7.09 -19.13 19.00
N ASP A 11 6.08 -19.95 19.24
CA ASP A 11 5.14 -20.39 18.20
C ASP A 11 4.31 -19.21 17.68
N GLU A 12 3.79 -18.36 18.55
CA GLU A 12 3.05 -17.15 18.13
C GLU A 12 3.93 -16.15 17.38
N LEU A 13 5.17 -15.93 17.81
CA LEU A 13 6.11 -15.11 17.06
C LEU A 13 6.48 -15.71 15.71
N GLY A 14 6.56 -17.04 15.62
CA GLY A 14 6.85 -17.78 14.38
C GLY A 14 5.72 -17.71 13.34
N ARG A 15 4.50 -17.30 13.73
CA ARG A 15 3.38 -17.05 12.81
C ARG A 15 3.45 -15.69 12.12
N LEU A 16 4.34 -14.80 12.58
CA LEU A 16 4.49 -13.48 11.97
C LEU A 16 5.20 -13.59 10.61
N PRO A 17 4.72 -12.87 9.58
CA PRO A 17 5.36 -12.86 8.27
C PRO A 17 6.85 -12.49 8.36
N GLY A 18 7.71 -13.27 7.72
CA GLY A 18 9.16 -13.04 7.72
C GLY A 18 9.89 -13.47 9.01
N VAL A 19 9.19 -14.00 10.02
CA VAL A 19 9.79 -14.50 11.26
C VAL A 19 9.92 -16.01 11.21
N GLY A 20 11.11 -16.49 10.84
CA GLY A 20 11.43 -17.92 10.88
C GLY A 20 11.71 -18.42 12.30
N PRO A 21 11.82 -19.77 12.50
CA PRO A 21 11.97 -20.38 13.83
C PRO A 21 13.14 -19.83 14.67
N LYS A 22 14.30 -19.59 14.04
CA LYS A 22 15.47 -19.02 14.72
C LYS A 22 15.23 -17.57 15.17
N SER A 23 14.53 -16.79 14.35
CA SER A 23 14.19 -15.40 14.69
C SER A 23 13.14 -15.34 15.80
N ALA A 24 12.10 -16.18 15.74
CA ALA A 24 11.08 -16.30 16.77
C ALA A 24 11.72 -16.63 18.14
N GLN A 25 12.59 -17.62 18.18
CA GLN A 25 13.34 -17.98 19.39
C GLN A 25 14.16 -16.80 19.93
N ARG A 26 14.92 -16.13 19.06
CA ARG A 26 15.75 -14.98 19.45
C ARG A 26 14.92 -13.83 20.03
N ILE A 27 13.75 -13.53 19.39
CA ILE A 27 12.84 -12.50 19.88
C ILE A 27 12.25 -12.90 21.24
N ALA A 28 11.79 -14.15 21.40
CA ALA A 28 11.25 -14.64 22.67
C ALA A 28 12.26 -14.50 23.82
N PHE A 29 13.51 -14.92 23.61
CA PHE A 29 14.54 -14.78 24.64
C PHE A 29 14.93 -13.32 24.92
N HIS A 30 14.90 -12.46 23.92
CA HIS A 30 15.05 -11.02 24.12
C HIS A 30 13.95 -10.46 25.02
N LEU A 31 12.69 -10.83 24.78
CA LEU A 31 11.55 -10.38 25.60
C LEU A 31 11.61 -10.94 27.03
N LEU A 32 12.10 -12.18 27.22
CA LEU A 32 12.30 -12.76 28.54
C LEU A 32 13.37 -12.00 29.36
N ALA A 33 14.38 -11.46 28.71
CA ALA A 33 15.44 -10.68 29.37
C ALA A 33 15.12 -9.18 29.48
N ALA A 34 14.11 -8.69 28.77
CA ALA A 34 13.73 -7.28 28.76
C ALA A 34 13.06 -6.84 30.06
N ASP A 35 13.09 -5.53 30.33
CA ASP A 35 12.33 -4.97 31.45
C ASP A 35 10.83 -5.27 31.28
N PRO A 36 10.13 -5.73 32.31
CA PRO A 36 8.69 -5.97 32.26
C PRO A 36 7.87 -4.76 31.79
N ALA A 37 8.35 -3.52 32.02
CA ALA A 37 7.69 -2.32 31.51
C ALA A 37 7.74 -2.22 29.99
N ASP A 38 8.86 -2.65 29.38
CA ASP A 38 9.02 -2.66 27.92
C ASP A 38 8.10 -3.68 27.27
N VAL A 39 8.00 -4.87 27.88
CA VAL A 39 7.08 -5.92 27.42
C VAL A 39 5.63 -5.45 27.51
N ARG A 40 5.23 -4.82 28.63
CA ARG A 40 3.87 -4.25 28.78
C ARG A 40 3.58 -3.18 27.73
N ARG A 41 4.54 -2.29 27.42
CA ARG A 41 4.36 -1.29 26.37
C ARG A 41 4.11 -1.93 25.01
N LEU A 42 4.88 -2.96 24.64
CA LEU A 42 4.68 -3.69 23.39
C LEU A 42 3.31 -4.36 23.35
N THR A 43 2.94 -5.08 24.38
CA THR A 43 1.63 -5.74 24.48
C THR A 43 0.49 -4.73 24.37
N HIS A 44 0.60 -3.60 25.09
CA HIS A 44 -0.39 -2.53 25.00
C HIS A 44 -0.50 -1.97 23.58
N ALA A 45 0.61 -1.69 22.91
CA ALA A 45 0.60 -1.17 21.54
C ALA A 45 -0.05 -2.16 20.55
N LEU A 46 0.18 -3.46 20.70
CA LEU A 46 -0.45 -4.49 19.87
C LEU A 46 -1.98 -4.51 20.07
N THR A 47 -2.43 -4.45 21.31
CA THR A 47 -3.86 -4.42 21.64
C THR A 47 -4.51 -3.14 21.13
N GLU A 48 -3.91 -1.98 21.41
CA GLU A 48 -4.42 -0.67 20.98
C GLU A 48 -4.62 -0.58 19.45
N VAL A 49 -3.66 -1.11 18.67
CA VAL A 49 -3.78 -1.13 17.21
C VAL A 49 -5.01 -1.93 16.77
N LYS A 50 -5.26 -3.08 17.38
CA LYS A 50 -6.42 -3.92 17.03
C LYS A 50 -7.74 -3.30 17.45
N ASP A 51 -7.77 -2.58 18.57
CA ASP A 51 -8.99 -2.01 19.13
C ASP A 51 -9.37 -0.67 18.47
N LYS A 52 -8.38 0.16 18.13
CA LYS A 52 -8.60 1.55 17.69
C LYS A 52 -8.47 1.76 16.18
N VAL A 53 -7.62 0.95 15.50
CA VAL A 53 -7.38 1.15 14.07
C VAL A 53 -8.45 0.46 13.24
N ARG A 54 -9.00 1.21 12.29
CA ARG A 54 -9.99 0.77 11.31
C ARG A 54 -9.60 1.26 9.93
N PHE A 55 -10.34 0.85 8.93
CA PHE A 55 -10.18 1.38 7.58
C PHE A 55 -11.06 2.61 7.38
N CYS A 56 -10.50 3.66 6.79
CA CYS A 56 -11.21 4.87 6.43
C CYS A 56 -12.41 4.53 5.55
N ARG A 57 -13.61 4.98 5.93
CA ARG A 57 -14.85 4.70 5.19
C ARG A 57 -14.85 5.27 3.77
N VAL A 58 -14.03 6.31 3.50
CA VAL A 58 -13.97 6.97 2.20
C VAL A 58 -12.93 6.34 1.30
N CYS A 59 -11.69 6.11 1.79
CA CYS A 59 -10.57 5.74 0.92
C CYS A 59 -9.93 4.39 1.25
N GLY A 60 -10.34 3.69 2.31
CA GLY A 60 -9.76 2.42 2.69
C GLY A 60 -8.40 2.49 3.41
N ASN A 61 -7.81 3.67 3.60
CA ASN A 61 -6.57 3.83 4.34
C ASN A 61 -6.76 3.54 5.84
N VAL A 62 -5.71 3.14 6.53
CA VAL A 62 -5.74 2.97 8.00
C VAL A 62 -6.04 4.28 8.72
N SER A 63 -6.87 4.22 9.76
CA SER A 63 -7.31 5.38 10.51
C SER A 63 -7.81 4.99 11.91
N GLU A 64 -7.61 5.83 12.91
CA GLU A 64 -8.28 5.70 14.22
C GLU A 64 -9.69 6.31 14.22
N GLN A 65 -10.03 7.07 13.19
CA GLN A 65 -11.33 7.73 13.02
C GLN A 65 -12.04 7.19 11.77
N ASP A 66 -13.32 7.49 11.61
CA ASP A 66 -14.11 7.05 10.45
C ASP A 66 -13.52 7.53 9.12
N GLU A 67 -12.93 8.72 9.12
CA GLU A 67 -12.20 9.26 7.99
C GLU A 67 -10.74 9.53 8.34
N CYS A 68 -9.82 9.11 7.48
CA CYS A 68 -8.38 9.33 7.70
C CYS A 68 -8.00 10.82 7.55
N ARG A 69 -6.80 11.13 8.02
CA ARG A 69 -6.25 12.49 7.98
C ARG A 69 -6.31 13.12 6.58
N VAL A 70 -6.02 12.33 5.54
CA VAL A 70 -6.03 12.83 4.15
C VAL A 70 -7.45 13.16 3.70
N CYS A 71 -8.43 12.30 3.99
CA CYS A 71 -9.83 12.54 3.59
C CYS A 71 -10.47 13.74 4.30
N ARG A 72 -10.00 14.05 5.51
CA ARG A 72 -10.48 15.20 6.31
C ARG A 72 -9.77 16.52 5.99
N ASP A 73 -8.66 16.50 5.25
CA ASP A 73 -7.91 17.73 4.92
C ASP A 73 -8.62 18.49 3.79
N PRO A 74 -9.20 19.68 4.08
CA PRO A 74 -9.95 20.46 3.07
C PRO A 74 -9.04 21.07 1.99
N ARG A 75 -7.73 21.04 2.17
CA ARG A 75 -6.77 21.57 1.19
C ARG A 75 -6.47 20.57 0.08
N ARG A 76 -6.97 19.34 0.17
CA ARG A 76 -6.76 18.31 -0.84
C ARG A 76 -7.64 18.55 -2.07
N ASP A 77 -7.04 18.36 -3.22
CA ASP A 77 -7.77 18.38 -4.48
C ASP A 77 -8.72 17.17 -4.58
N LEU A 78 -10.01 17.45 -4.68
CA LEU A 78 -11.06 16.43 -4.75
C LEU A 78 -11.20 15.83 -6.15
N SER A 79 -10.68 16.51 -7.15
CA SER A 79 -10.79 16.12 -8.55
C SER A 79 -9.78 15.05 -8.97
N VAL A 80 -8.78 14.75 -8.11
CA VAL A 80 -7.72 13.78 -8.40
C VAL A 80 -7.67 12.68 -7.35
N ILE A 81 -7.77 11.43 -7.78
CA ILE A 81 -7.62 10.24 -6.91
C ILE A 81 -6.39 9.44 -7.34
N CYS A 82 -5.50 9.16 -6.39
CA CYS A 82 -4.40 8.21 -6.53
C CYS A 82 -4.83 6.86 -5.95
N VAL A 83 -4.91 5.85 -6.79
CA VAL A 83 -5.25 4.47 -6.41
C VAL A 83 -3.98 3.72 -6.10
N VAL A 84 -3.91 3.15 -4.91
CA VAL A 84 -2.77 2.37 -4.39
C VAL A 84 -3.24 1.01 -3.87
N GLU A 85 -2.34 0.06 -3.75
CA GLU A 85 -2.67 -1.28 -3.26
C GLU A 85 -2.89 -1.30 -1.76
N GLU A 86 -1.98 -0.72 -0.98
CA GLU A 86 -2.00 -0.78 0.47
C GLU A 86 -1.82 0.60 1.14
N SER A 87 -2.13 0.66 2.42
CA SER A 87 -1.94 1.89 3.22
C SER A 87 -0.49 2.34 3.35
N LYS A 88 0.47 1.41 3.25
CA LYS A 88 1.91 1.74 3.24
C LYS A 88 2.30 2.60 2.04
N ASP A 89 1.64 2.40 0.89
CA ASP A 89 1.91 3.11 -0.36
C ASP A 89 1.47 4.57 -0.24
N VAL A 90 0.34 4.84 0.44
CA VAL A 90 -0.07 6.20 0.79
C VAL A 90 1.06 6.92 1.52
N VAL A 91 1.71 6.25 2.48
CA VAL A 91 2.82 6.85 3.23
C VAL A 91 4.03 7.12 2.33
N ALA A 92 4.30 6.23 1.37
CA ALA A 92 5.40 6.40 0.41
C ALA A 92 5.16 7.62 -0.49
N VAL A 93 3.95 7.77 -1.05
CA VAL A 93 3.59 8.93 -1.87
C VAL A 93 3.58 10.22 -1.06
N GLU A 94 3.02 10.23 0.15
CA GLU A 94 2.98 11.41 1.02
C GLU A 94 4.37 11.93 1.42
N LYS A 95 5.37 11.05 1.53
CA LYS A 95 6.76 11.45 1.80
C LYS A 95 7.36 12.33 0.71
N THR A 96 6.90 12.20 -0.53
CA THR A 96 7.38 13.05 -1.65
C THR A 96 6.92 14.49 -1.51
N ARG A 97 5.78 14.75 -0.84
CA ARG A 97 5.11 16.05 -0.72
C ARG A 97 4.62 16.67 -2.05
N GLU A 98 4.68 15.91 -3.14
CA GLU A 98 4.28 16.37 -4.47
C GLU A 98 2.79 16.17 -4.75
N PHE A 99 2.19 15.11 -4.18
CA PHE A 99 0.79 14.80 -4.42
C PHE A 99 -0.15 15.57 -3.48
N ARG A 100 -1.16 16.23 -4.06
CA ARG A 100 -2.14 17.03 -3.33
C ARG A 100 -3.57 16.51 -3.43
N GLY A 101 -3.80 15.46 -4.20
CA GLY A 101 -5.10 14.81 -4.35
C GLY A 101 -5.49 13.92 -3.17
N ARG A 102 -6.50 13.09 -3.38
CA ARG A 102 -6.99 12.07 -2.46
C ARG A 102 -6.51 10.68 -2.87
N TYR A 103 -6.61 9.73 -1.97
CA TYR A 103 -6.23 8.34 -2.23
C TYR A 103 -7.46 7.43 -2.30
N HIS A 104 -7.26 6.28 -2.91
CA HIS A 104 -8.08 5.10 -2.74
C HIS A 104 -7.19 3.88 -2.57
N VAL A 105 -7.36 3.17 -1.44
CA VAL A 105 -6.60 1.97 -1.09
C VAL A 105 -7.44 0.76 -1.44
N LEU A 106 -6.94 -0.08 -2.35
CA LEU A 106 -7.64 -1.26 -2.84
C LEU A 106 -7.70 -2.39 -1.79
N GLY A 107 -6.71 -2.49 -0.93
CA GLY A 107 -6.55 -3.57 0.05
C GLY A 107 -5.70 -4.73 -0.47
N GLY A 108 -5.05 -4.58 -1.63
CA GLY A 108 -4.17 -5.55 -2.27
C GLY A 108 -4.16 -5.38 -3.78
N ALA A 109 -3.70 -6.42 -4.48
CA ALA A 109 -3.68 -6.53 -5.93
C ALA A 109 -4.41 -7.80 -6.40
N ILE A 110 -4.82 -7.86 -7.66
CA ILE A 110 -5.36 -9.07 -8.28
C ILE A 110 -4.23 -10.10 -8.38
N SER A 111 -4.38 -11.23 -7.69
CA SER A 111 -3.41 -12.32 -7.66
C SER A 111 -4.12 -13.67 -7.81
N PRO A 112 -4.18 -14.24 -9.01
CA PRO A 112 -4.78 -15.56 -9.23
C PRO A 112 -4.09 -16.67 -8.44
N ILE A 113 -2.79 -16.53 -8.18
CA ILE A 113 -2.00 -17.52 -7.43
C ILE A 113 -2.45 -17.53 -5.96
N GLU A 114 -2.76 -16.38 -5.40
CA GLU A 114 -3.27 -16.23 -4.03
C GLU A 114 -4.80 -16.33 -3.94
N GLY A 115 -5.48 -16.51 -5.07
CA GLY A 115 -6.93 -16.58 -5.16
C GLY A 115 -7.63 -15.23 -4.96
N ILE A 116 -6.90 -14.11 -5.10
CA ILE A 116 -7.44 -12.76 -4.94
C ILE A 116 -7.99 -12.26 -6.26
N GLY A 117 -9.30 -12.07 -6.33
CA GLY A 117 -10.00 -11.50 -7.47
C GLY A 117 -10.38 -10.03 -7.27
N PRO A 118 -10.97 -9.40 -8.29
CA PRO A 118 -11.42 -8.01 -8.20
C PRO A 118 -12.48 -7.76 -7.12
N ASP A 119 -13.29 -8.78 -6.80
CA ASP A 119 -14.35 -8.69 -5.78
C ASP A 119 -13.79 -8.73 -4.35
N ASP A 120 -12.57 -9.19 -4.16
CA ASP A 120 -11.86 -9.18 -2.88
C ASP A 120 -11.21 -7.83 -2.59
N LEU A 121 -11.13 -6.96 -3.61
CA LEU A 121 -10.56 -5.62 -3.55
C LEU A 121 -11.66 -4.56 -3.43
N ARG A 122 -11.30 -3.37 -2.94
CA ARG A 122 -12.22 -2.23 -2.78
C ARG A 122 -12.54 -1.52 -4.11
N VAL A 123 -12.72 -2.27 -5.19
CA VAL A 123 -13.02 -1.73 -6.52
C VAL A 123 -14.42 -1.13 -6.57
N ARG A 124 -15.40 -1.78 -5.90
CA ARG A 124 -16.78 -1.29 -5.85
C ARG A 124 -16.87 0.07 -5.18
N GLU A 125 -16.17 0.26 -4.06
CA GLU A 125 -16.12 1.54 -3.36
C GLU A 125 -15.43 2.63 -4.21
N LEU A 126 -14.42 2.27 -5.01
CA LEU A 126 -13.83 3.20 -5.98
C LEU A 126 -14.86 3.67 -7.00
N LEU A 127 -15.59 2.74 -7.62
CA LEU A 127 -16.62 3.07 -8.62
C LEU A 127 -17.71 4.00 -8.04
N VAL A 128 -18.15 3.75 -6.81
CA VAL A 128 -19.11 4.62 -6.12
C VAL A 128 -18.57 6.05 -5.99
N ARG A 129 -17.29 6.21 -5.67
CA ARG A 129 -16.65 7.52 -5.55
C ARG A 129 -16.51 8.27 -6.87
N LEU A 130 -16.52 7.55 -8.00
CA LEU A 130 -16.38 8.16 -9.33
C LEU A 130 -17.73 8.55 -9.94
N GLN A 131 -18.86 8.13 -9.36
CA GLN A 131 -20.19 8.33 -9.93
C GLN A 131 -20.68 9.77 -9.89
N ASP A 132 -20.23 10.59 -8.95
CA ASP A 132 -20.68 11.97 -8.77
C ASP A 132 -20.07 12.95 -9.80
N GLY A 133 -19.12 12.49 -10.60
CA GLY A 133 -18.46 13.29 -11.64
C GLY A 133 -17.51 14.37 -11.12
N SER A 134 -17.25 14.42 -9.82
CA SER A 134 -16.30 15.38 -9.23
C SER A 134 -14.84 15.05 -9.54
N VAL A 135 -14.54 13.77 -9.80
CA VAL A 135 -13.21 13.28 -10.12
C VAL A 135 -12.95 13.40 -11.63
N THR A 136 -11.89 14.08 -11.98
CA THR A 136 -11.47 14.28 -13.39
C THR A 136 -10.24 13.47 -13.75
N GLU A 137 -9.41 13.11 -12.76
CA GLU A 137 -8.21 12.29 -12.98
C GLU A 137 -8.10 11.15 -11.97
N LEU A 138 -7.80 9.97 -12.48
CA LEU A 138 -7.46 8.78 -11.71
C LEU A 138 -6.02 8.38 -12.00
N ILE A 139 -5.17 8.41 -10.99
CA ILE A 139 -3.77 7.97 -11.08
C ILE A 139 -3.70 6.53 -10.57
N LEU A 140 -3.35 5.58 -11.43
CA LEU A 140 -3.12 4.19 -11.05
C LEU A 140 -1.67 4.04 -10.58
N ALA A 141 -1.50 3.95 -9.27
CA ALA A 141 -0.21 3.84 -8.58
C ALA A 141 -0.08 2.48 -7.87
N THR A 142 -0.45 1.41 -8.58
CA THR A 142 -0.19 0.03 -8.18
C THR A 142 1.29 -0.30 -8.32
N ASP A 143 1.76 -1.32 -7.63
CA ASP A 143 3.15 -1.75 -7.70
C ASP A 143 3.57 -2.12 -9.14
N PRO A 144 4.82 -1.83 -9.55
CA PRO A 144 5.31 -2.13 -10.90
C PRO A 144 5.73 -3.61 -11.06
N ASN A 145 4.96 -4.52 -10.46
CA ASN A 145 5.07 -5.97 -10.58
C ASN A 145 3.93 -6.57 -11.42
N LEU A 146 3.90 -7.88 -11.59
CA LEU A 146 2.93 -8.56 -12.46
C LEU A 146 1.48 -8.34 -11.97
N GLU A 147 1.25 -8.47 -10.67
CA GLU A 147 -0.06 -8.34 -10.02
C GLU A 147 -0.55 -6.88 -10.10
N GLY A 148 0.31 -5.92 -9.82
CA GLY A 148 -0.01 -4.50 -9.90
C GLY A 148 -0.29 -4.03 -11.32
N GLU A 149 0.45 -4.56 -12.33
CA GLU A 149 0.20 -4.30 -13.75
C GLU A 149 -1.15 -4.89 -14.20
N ALA A 150 -1.46 -6.12 -13.78
CA ALA A 150 -2.75 -6.74 -14.04
C ALA A 150 -3.90 -5.96 -13.42
N THR A 151 -3.73 -5.51 -12.17
CA THR A 151 -4.70 -4.70 -11.42
C THR A 151 -4.94 -3.36 -12.11
N ALA A 152 -3.87 -2.64 -12.49
CA ALA A 152 -3.98 -1.38 -13.22
C ALA A 152 -4.70 -1.55 -14.57
N THR A 153 -4.36 -2.60 -15.32
CA THR A 153 -4.99 -2.89 -16.61
C THR A 153 -6.48 -3.19 -16.44
N TYR A 154 -6.84 -3.97 -15.43
CA TYR A 154 -8.23 -4.25 -15.10
C TYR A 154 -9.00 -2.97 -14.79
N LEU A 155 -8.47 -2.13 -13.88
CA LEU A 155 -9.10 -0.86 -13.49
C LEU A 155 -9.23 0.10 -14.68
N ALA A 156 -8.21 0.21 -15.52
CA ALA A 156 -8.23 1.07 -16.69
C ALA A 156 -9.34 0.66 -17.68
N ARG A 157 -9.52 -0.65 -17.90
CA ARG A 157 -10.60 -1.17 -18.76
C ARG A 157 -11.98 -0.94 -18.16
N LEU A 158 -12.12 -1.13 -16.84
CA LEU A 158 -13.38 -0.98 -16.14
C LEU A 158 -13.84 0.48 -16.09
N ILE A 159 -12.91 1.41 -15.83
CA ILE A 159 -13.19 2.82 -15.59
C ILE A 159 -13.12 3.67 -16.88
N GLY A 160 -12.36 3.20 -17.89
CA GLY A 160 -12.18 3.92 -19.17
C GLY A 160 -13.48 4.43 -19.82
N PRO A 161 -14.58 3.63 -19.85
CA PRO A 161 -15.86 4.10 -20.37
C PRO A 161 -16.50 5.30 -19.65
N MET A 162 -16.05 5.63 -18.44
CA MET A 162 -16.54 6.76 -17.65
C MET A 162 -16.00 8.12 -18.16
N GLY A 163 -15.03 8.11 -19.09
CA GLY A 163 -14.46 9.33 -19.68
C GLY A 163 -13.48 10.10 -18.79
N LEU A 164 -13.03 9.50 -17.69
CA LEU A 164 -12.02 10.08 -16.80
C LEU A 164 -10.63 10.02 -17.44
N ARG A 165 -9.79 11.00 -17.11
CA ARG A 165 -8.37 10.91 -17.40
C ARG A 165 -7.73 9.85 -16.51
N ILE A 166 -7.22 8.79 -17.10
CA ILE A 166 -6.52 7.73 -16.37
C ILE A 166 -5.03 7.86 -16.66
N THR A 167 -4.23 8.00 -15.61
CA THR A 167 -2.77 8.12 -15.69
C THR A 167 -2.10 7.07 -14.83
N ARG A 168 -0.79 6.87 -15.06
CA ARG A 168 0.07 5.98 -14.27
C ARG A 168 1.32 6.72 -13.84
N LEU A 169 1.93 6.26 -12.75
CA LEU A 169 3.25 6.75 -12.37
C LEU A 169 4.25 6.44 -13.47
N ALA A 170 5.14 7.37 -13.75
CA ALA A 170 6.21 7.17 -14.72
C ALA A 170 7.14 6.05 -14.25
N SER A 171 7.48 5.16 -15.19
CA SER A 171 8.50 4.12 -15.00
C SER A 171 9.78 4.57 -15.68
N GLY A 172 10.94 4.26 -15.07
CA GLY A 172 12.22 4.61 -15.67
C GLY A 172 13.39 4.41 -14.72
N LEU A 173 14.54 4.99 -15.11
CA LEU A 173 15.78 4.88 -14.38
C LEU A 173 15.70 5.61 -13.02
N PRO A 174 16.19 5.00 -11.94
CA PRO A 174 16.29 5.67 -10.65
C PRO A 174 17.30 6.81 -10.71
N VAL A 175 17.02 7.89 -10.00
CA VAL A 175 17.94 9.04 -9.89
C VAL A 175 19.19 8.62 -9.09
N GLY A 176 20.37 8.92 -9.64
CA GLY A 176 21.67 8.61 -9.01
C GLY A 176 22.20 7.21 -9.30
N GLY A 177 21.54 6.43 -10.17
CA GLY A 177 22.09 5.17 -10.68
C GLY A 177 22.84 5.34 -11.99
N ASP A 178 23.84 4.48 -12.21
CA ASP A 178 24.57 4.41 -13.48
C ASP A 178 23.78 3.57 -14.49
N LEU A 179 23.80 3.98 -15.76
CA LEU A 179 23.03 3.35 -16.83
C LEU A 179 23.40 1.86 -17.02
N GLU A 180 24.69 1.54 -16.83
CA GLU A 180 25.22 0.18 -17.01
C GLU A 180 24.67 -0.85 -16.01
N TYR A 181 24.14 -0.40 -14.86
CA TYR A 181 23.55 -1.30 -13.84
C TYR A 181 22.04 -1.44 -13.96
N ALA A 182 21.41 -0.74 -14.90
CA ALA A 182 19.98 -0.89 -15.14
C ALA A 182 19.70 -2.19 -15.89
N ASP A 183 18.70 -2.94 -15.43
CA ASP A 183 18.24 -4.12 -16.14
C ASP A 183 17.53 -3.72 -17.47
N GLU A 184 17.45 -4.69 -18.40
CA GLU A 184 16.93 -4.46 -19.75
C GLU A 184 15.47 -3.99 -19.75
N VAL A 185 14.64 -4.47 -18.81
CA VAL A 185 13.23 -4.10 -18.73
C VAL A 185 13.07 -2.64 -18.27
N THR A 186 13.80 -2.27 -17.19
CA THR A 186 13.84 -0.89 -16.68
C THR A 186 14.33 0.09 -17.75
N LEU A 187 15.39 -0.29 -18.46
CA LEU A 187 15.94 0.55 -19.54
C LEU A 187 14.97 0.67 -20.72
N GLY A 188 14.31 -0.43 -21.10
CA GLY A 188 13.27 -0.44 -22.14
C GLY A 188 12.10 0.50 -21.79
N ARG A 189 11.58 0.42 -20.57
CA ARG A 189 10.53 1.32 -20.07
C ARG A 189 10.97 2.80 -20.05
N ALA A 190 12.24 3.06 -19.71
CA ALA A 190 12.79 4.41 -19.75
C ALA A 190 12.82 4.99 -21.17
N PHE A 191 13.15 4.17 -22.19
CA PHE A 191 13.09 4.58 -23.59
C PHE A 191 11.66 4.83 -24.08
N GLU A 192 10.70 4.00 -23.69
CA GLU A 192 9.29 4.20 -24.01
C GLU A 192 8.74 5.49 -23.38
N GLY A 193 9.06 5.73 -22.11
CA GLY A 193 8.64 6.90 -21.34
C GLY A 193 9.47 8.15 -21.55
N ARG A 194 10.42 8.20 -22.52
CA ARG A 194 11.30 9.34 -22.75
C ARG A 194 10.52 10.61 -23.04
N ARG A 195 10.95 11.71 -22.43
CA ARG A 195 10.34 13.04 -22.60
C ARG A 195 11.21 13.92 -23.47
N GLN A 196 10.57 14.87 -24.16
CA GLN A 196 11.28 15.95 -24.85
C GLN A 196 11.97 16.84 -23.81
N VAL A 197 13.19 17.25 -24.12
CA VAL A 197 13.91 18.23 -23.31
C VAL A 197 13.56 19.60 -23.87
N ASP A 198 12.95 20.43 -23.02
CA ASP A 198 12.70 21.83 -23.36
C ASP A 198 14.05 22.58 -23.26
N VAL A 199 14.46 23.22 -24.34
CA VAL A 199 15.71 23.97 -24.50
C VAL A 199 15.40 25.45 -24.52
#